data_4c3ac484013a8604051d1a344963f12e
#
_entry.id   4c3ac484013a8604051d1a344963f12e
#
_cell.length_a   1.000
_cell.length_b   1.000
_cell.length_c   1.000
_cell.angle_alpha   90.00
_cell.angle_beta   90.00
_cell.angle_gamma   90.00
#
_symmetry.space_group_name_H-M   'P 1'
#
loop_
_entity.id
_entity.type
_entity.pdbx_description
1 polymer ?
#
loop_
_entity_poly.entity_id
_entity_poly.type
_entity_poly.pdbx_seq_one_letter_code
_entity_poly.pdbx_strand_id
1 'polypeptide(L)'
;MVIKIVLNDKGNPTGKLADAELHFADGPLAGLKLLGFAVWERRNGQGRNVTFPARSYSVNGASRSFVLLRAVGDEPVQDRLRDQILQAYAEHAADVAVAS
;
A
#
# COMPACT_ATOMS: atom_id res chain seq x y z
N MET A 1 10.97 8.52 6.94
CA MET A 1 10.34 7.55 6.04
C MET A 1 9.71 8.27 4.87
N VAL A 2 9.94 7.79 3.68
CA VAL A 2 9.35 8.34 2.44
C VAL A 2 8.47 7.27 1.81
N ILE A 3 7.26 7.65 1.39
CA ILE A 3 6.36 6.75 0.68
C ILE A 3 6.52 7.02 -0.81
N LYS A 4 6.92 5.99 -1.55
CA LYS A 4 7.08 6.07 -3.00
C LYS A 4 5.92 5.35 -3.67
N ILE A 5 5.26 6.04 -4.60
CA ILE A 5 4.13 5.49 -5.35
C ILE A 5 4.60 5.09 -6.74
N VAL A 6 4.25 3.87 -7.14
CA VAL A 6 4.52 3.36 -8.49
C VAL A 6 3.17 3.07 -9.13
N LEU A 7 2.76 3.90 -10.08
CA LEU A 7 1.45 3.76 -10.72
C LEU A 7 1.38 2.47 -11.53
N ASN A 8 0.23 1.81 -11.47
CA ASN A 8 -0.03 0.62 -12.26
C ASN A 8 -0.68 1.03 -13.59
N ASP A 9 0.11 0.99 -14.65
CA ASP A 9 -0.34 1.36 -15.99
C ASP A 9 -0.72 0.16 -16.85
N LYS A 10 -0.65 -1.05 -16.29
CA LYS A 10 -0.87 -2.29 -17.05
C LYS A 10 -2.32 -2.79 -17.02
N GLY A 11 -3.16 -2.20 -16.16
CA GLY A 11 -4.55 -2.61 -16.01
C GLY A 11 -4.75 -3.95 -15.30
N ASN A 12 -3.72 -4.59 -14.81
CA ASN A 12 -3.77 -5.88 -14.12
C ASN A 12 -3.05 -5.81 -12.79
N PRO A 13 -3.63 -6.37 -11.72
CA PRO A 13 -5.00 -6.89 -11.65
C PRO A 13 -6.04 -5.78 -11.69
N THR A 14 -7.25 -6.11 -12.07
CA THR A 14 -8.34 -5.14 -12.18
C THR A 14 -8.56 -4.41 -10.87
N GLY A 15 -8.65 -3.07 -10.94
CA GLY A 15 -8.86 -2.22 -9.79
C GLY A 15 -7.60 -1.78 -9.08
N LYS A 16 -6.45 -2.36 -9.40
CA LYS A 16 -5.19 -1.94 -8.79
C LYS A 16 -4.70 -0.65 -9.44
N LEU A 17 -4.56 0.39 -8.62
CA LEU A 17 -4.15 1.72 -9.10
C LEU A 17 -2.66 1.94 -9.00
N ALA A 18 -2.02 1.40 -7.96
CA ALA A 18 -0.60 1.62 -7.73
C ALA A 18 -0.05 0.63 -6.71
N ASP A 19 1.28 0.50 -6.71
CA ASP A 19 2.02 -0.06 -5.60
C ASP A 19 2.58 1.07 -4.75
N ALA A 20 2.77 0.83 -3.46
CA ALA A 20 3.41 1.78 -2.57
C ALA A 20 4.59 1.12 -1.87
N GLU A 21 5.69 1.86 -1.75
CA GLU A 21 6.91 1.41 -1.09
C GLU A 21 7.25 2.35 0.04
N LEU A 22 7.63 1.81 1.20
CA LEU A 22 8.11 2.60 2.32
C LEU A 22 9.64 2.59 2.29
N HIS A 23 10.25 3.77 2.09
CA HIS A 23 11.71 3.92 2.06
C HIS A 23 12.18 4.51 3.37
N PHE A 24 13.08 3.82 4.04
CA PHE A 24 13.60 4.24 5.34
C PHE A 24 14.91 5.01 5.15
N ALA A 25 14.93 6.25 5.64
CA ALA A 25 16.07 7.15 5.48
C ALA A 25 16.93 7.26 6.75
N ASP A 26 16.41 6.82 7.89
CA ASP A 26 17.09 6.95 9.17
C ASP A 26 16.77 5.75 10.06
N GLY A 27 17.46 5.68 11.21
CA GLY A 27 17.28 4.60 12.18
C GLY A 27 17.88 3.28 11.71
N PRO A 28 17.58 2.19 12.42
CA PRO A 28 18.15 0.87 12.13
C PRO A 28 17.78 0.32 10.74
N LEU A 29 16.70 0.82 10.14
CA LEU A 29 16.23 0.37 8.83
C LEU A 29 16.72 1.24 7.68
N ALA A 30 17.58 2.23 7.96
CA ALA A 30 18.05 3.17 6.93
C ALA A 30 18.66 2.42 5.74
N GLY A 31 18.26 2.83 4.54
CA GLY A 31 18.71 2.20 3.29
C GLY A 31 17.88 1.00 2.86
N LEU A 32 16.90 0.60 3.66
CA LEU A 32 15.99 -0.48 3.31
C LEU A 32 14.65 0.07 2.86
N LYS A 33 13.89 -0.73 2.14
CA LYS A 33 12.50 -0.41 1.77
C LYS A 33 11.59 -1.60 2.03
N LEU A 34 10.34 -1.31 2.37
CA LEU A 34 9.30 -2.32 2.58
C LEU A 34 8.36 -2.28 1.39
N LEU A 35 8.19 -3.44 0.76
CA LEU A 35 7.35 -3.62 -0.43
C LEU A 35 6.06 -4.33 -0.04
N GLY A 36 5.08 -4.31 -0.94
CA GLY A 36 3.88 -5.13 -0.80
C GLY A 36 2.61 -4.35 -0.50
N PHE A 37 2.68 -3.03 -0.36
CA PHE A 37 1.47 -2.21 -0.25
C PHE A 37 0.90 -1.96 -1.65
N ALA A 38 -0.42 -1.94 -1.75
CA ALA A 38 -1.10 -1.62 -3.00
C ALA A 38 -2.28 -0.71 -2.74
N VAL A 39 -2.54 0.18 -3.70
CA VAL A 39 -3.71 1.07 -3.67
C VAL A 39 -4.70 0.55 -4.70
N TRP A 40 -5.95 0.37 -4.24
CA TRP A 40 -7.02 -0.21 -5.04
C TRP A 40 -8.19 0.72 -5.14
N GLU A 41 -8.87 0.71 -6.28
CA GLU A 41 -10.17 1.35 -6.43
C GLU A 41 -11.24 0.43 -5.89
N ARG A 42 -12.19 0.99 -5.11
CA ARG A 42 -13.32 0.21 -4.59
C ARG A 42 -14.23 -0.19 -5.76
N ARG A 43 -14.86 -1.38 -5.63
CA ARG A 43 -15.71 -1.94 -6.71
C ARG A 43 -16.85 -1.02 -7.13
N ASN A 44 -17.38 -0.23 -6.20
CA ASN A 44 -18.47 0.71 -6.48
C ASN A 44 -17.97 2.06 -7.02
N GLY A 45 -16.68 2.20 -7.25
CA GLY A 45 -16.10 3.46 -7.74
C GLY A 45 -16.08 4.57 -6.71
N GLN A 46 -16.42 4.30 -5.46
CA GLN A 46 -16.50 5.29 -4.39
C GLN A 46 -15.32 5.17 -3.44
N GLY A 47 -14.19 5.73 -3.86
CA GLY A 47 -13.03 5.80 -3.02
C GLY A 47 -12.00 4.73 -3.30
N ARG A 48 -10.99 4.70 -2.46
CA ARG A 48 -9.81 3.86 -2.61
C ARG A 48 -9.55 3.10 -1.32
N ASN A 49 -8.83 1.99 -1.46
CA ASN A 49 -8.42 1.17 -0.33
C ASN A 49 -6.94 0.84 -0.47
N VAL A 50 -6.31 0.51 0.66
CA VAL A 50 -4.92 0.11 0.70
C VAL A 50 -4.84 -1.28 1.30
N THR A 51 -4.13 -2.18 0.61
CA THR A 51 -3.79 -3.49 1.15
C THR A 51 -2.35 -3.47 1.64
N PHE A 52 -2.13 -4.07 2.79
CA PHE A 52 -0.81 -4.16 3.43
C PHE A 52 -0.12 -5.45 2.99
N PRO A 53 1.21 -5.51 3.08
CA PRO A 53 1.92 -6.75 2.76
C PRO A 53 1.42 -7.90 3.64
N ALA A 54 1.17 -9.03 3.00
CA ALA A 54 0.60 -10.20 3.66
C ALA A 54 1.27 -11.45 3.12
N ARG A 55 1.23 -12.50 3.94
CA ARG A 55 1.74 -13.80 3.54
C ARG A 55 0.57 -14.78 3.45
N SER A 56 0.53 -15.52 2.35
CA SER A 56 -0.46 -16.56 2.15
C SER A 56 0.06 -17.91 2.63
N TYR A 57 -0.83 -18.74 3.16
CA TYR A 57 -0.52 -20.10 3.57
C TYR A 57 -1.74 -20.98 3.38
N SER A 58 -1.53 -22.29 3.39
CA SER A 58 -2.59 -23.26 3.18
C SER A 58 -2.78 -24.13 4.44
N VAL A 59 -4.03 -24.29 4.86
CA VAL A 59 -4.40 -25.16 5.98
C VAL A 59 -5.55 -26.06 5.51
N ASN A 60 -5.31 -27.36 5.50
CA ASN A 60 -6.32 -28.35 5.08
C ASN A 60 -6.94 -28.04 3.72
N GLY A 61 -6.10 -27.58 2.78
CA GLY A 61 -6.54 -27.23 1.44
C GLY A 61 -7.19 -25.86 1.30
N ALA A 62 -7.40 -25.15 2.40
CA ALA A 62 -7.97 -23.80 2.37
C ALA A 62 -6.86 -22.75 2.37
N SER A 63 -6.96 -21.78 1.46
CA SER A 63 -6.02 -20.68 1.40
C SER A 63 -6.35 -19.62 2.46
N ARG A 64 -5.34 -19.20 3.20
CA ARG A 64 -5.46 -18.16 4.22
C ARG A 64 -4.31 -17.17 4.07
N SER A 65 -4.49 -15.98 4.64
CA SER A 65 -3.42 -14.97 4.64
C SER A 65 -3.39 -14.22 5.96
N PHE A 66 -2.23 -13.66 6.26
CA PHE A 66 -2.08 -12.77 7.41
C PHE A 66 -1.21 -11.58 7.04
N VAL A 67 -1.54 -10.42 7.62
CA VAL A 67 -0.83 -9.17 7.38
C VAL A 67 0.50 -9.22 8.14
N LEU A 68 1.59 -8.84 7.46
CA LEU A 68 2.93 -8.87 8.02
C LEU A 68 3.27 -7.63 8.84
N LEU A 69 2.72 -6.47 8.46
CA LEU A 69 2.94 -5.23 9.21
C LEU A 69 1.71 -4.94 10.04
N ARG A 70 1.85 -5.09 11.35
CA ARG A 70 0.75 -5.01 12.30
C ARG A 70 1.04 -3.99 13.39
N ALA A 71 -0.02 -3.36 13.91
CA ALA A 71 0.09 -2.55 15.12
C ALA A 71 0.39 -3.46 16.31
N VAL A 72 1.28 -3.00 17.18
CA VAL A 72 1.66 -3.75 18.39
C VAL A 72 0.59 -3.63 19.48
N GLY A 73 -0.12 -2.49 19.51
CA GLY A 73 -1.17 -2.22 20.49
C GLY A 73 -2.50 -1.93 19.83
N ASP A 74 -3.41 -1.33 20.59
CA ASP A 74 -4.76 -1.00 20.13
C ASP A 74 -4.86 0.35 19.42
N GLU A 75 -3.74 1.02 19.20
CA GLU A 75 -3.73 2.33 18.55
C GLU A 75 -4.03 2.19 17.05
N PRO A 76 -4.68 3.18 16.44
CA PRO A 76 -5.03 3.15 15.02
C PRO A 76 -3.83 3.47 14.12
N VAL A 77 -2.70 2.81 14.37
CA VAL A 77 -1.45 3.05 13.63
C VAL A 77 -1.60 2.61 12.17
N GLN A 78 -2.25 1.48 11.94
CA GLN A 78 -2.46 0.99 10.57
C GLN A 78 -3.34 1.95 9.78
N ASP A 79 -4.37 2.51 10.41
CA ASP A 79 -5.25 3.47 9.75
C ASP A 79 -4.50 4.75 9.38
N ARG A 80 -3.63 5.23 10.27
CA ARG A 80 -2.79 6.41 9.98
C ARG A 80 -1.84 6.16 8.81
N LEU A 81 -1.22 4.98 8.77
CA LEU A 81 -0.35 4.64 7.64
C LEU A 81 -1.14 4.50 6.35
N ARG A 82 -2.33 3.91 6.42
CA ARG A 82 -3.22 3.81 5.26
C ARG A 82 -3.54 5.19 4.70
N ASP A 83 -3.88 6.13 5.58
CA ASP A 83 -4.20 7.50 5.18
C ASP A 83 -3.00 8.20 4.56
N GLN A 84 -1.80 7.99 5.09
CA GLN A 84 -0.57 8.55 4.53
C GLN A 84 -0.29 8.00 3.13
N ILE A 85 -0.53 6.71 2.92
CA ILE A 85 -0.34 6.09 1.60
C ILE A 85 -1.35 6.65 0.61
N LEU A 86 -2.62 6.79 1.01
CA LEU A 86 -3.65 7.37 0.15
C LEU A 86 -3.34 8.82 -0.19
N GLN A 87 -2.83 9.60 0.76
CA GLN A 87 -2.40 10.97 0.52
C GLN A 87 -1.25 11.01 -0.48
N ALA A 88 -0.24 10.18 -0.31
CA ALA A 88 0.89 10.11 -1.22
C ALA A 88 0.44 9.72 -2.62
N TYR A 89 -0.49 8.77 -2.73
CA TYR A 89 -1.05 8.40 -4.03
C TYR A 89 -1.75 9.59 -4.69
N ALA A 90 -2.60 10.31 -3.95
CA ALA A 90 -3.35 11.43 -4.49
C ALA A 90 -2.41 12.53 -5.00
N GLU A 91 -1.37 12.84 -4.25
CA GLU A 91 -0.37 13.84 -4.65
C GLU A 91 0.40 13.40 -5.88
N HIS A 92 0.82 12.14 -5.94
CA HIS A 92 1.57 11.63 -7.08
C HIS A 92 0.70 11.60 -8.34
N ALA A 93 -0.54 11.16 -8.24
CA ALA A 93 -1.48 11.13 -9.36
C ALA A 93 -1.75 12.53 -9.89
N ALA A 94 -1.90 13.52 -9.01
CA ALA A 94 -2.09 14.92 -9.40
C ALA A 94 -0.87 15.46 -10.13
N ASP A 95 0.34 15.17 -9.64
CA ASP A 95 1.58 15.62 -10.29
C ASP A 95 1.73 15.03 -11.68
N VAL A 96 1.42 13.75 -11.85
CA VAL A 96 1.48 13.10 -13.16
C VAL A 96 0.45 13.70 -14.11
N ALA A 97 -0.76 13.99 -13.63
CA ALA A 97 -1.81 14.61 -14.44
C ALA A 97 -1.42 16.00 -14.91
N VAL A 98 -0.73 16.79 -14.05
CA VAL A 98 -0.26 18.12 -14.42
C VAL A 98 0.89 18.03 -15.43
N ALA A 99 1.75 17.01 -15.30
CA ALA A 99 2.91 16.84 -16.18
C ALA A 99 2.54 16.29 -17.57
N SER A 100 1.35 15.74 -17.71
CA SER A 100 0.88 15.20 -19.00
C SER A 100 -0.02 16.18 -19.80
#